data_b74e8d1062d02c4e4071871efa4ef211
#
_entry.id   b74e8d1062d02c4e4071871efa4ef211
#
_cell.length_a   1.000
_cell.length_b   1.000
_cell.length_c   1.000
_cell.angle_alpha   90.00
_cell.angle_beta   90.00
_cell.angle_gamma   90.00
#
_symmetry.space_group_name_H-M   'P 1'
#
loop_
_entity.id
_entity.type
_entity.pdbx_description
1 polymer ?
#
loop_
_entity_poly.entity_id
_entity_poly.type
_entity_poly.pdbx_seq_one_letter_code
_entity_poly.pdbx_strand_id
1 'polypeptide(L)'
;RRSIRRFQRKDVPSEVIGQILEAGRLTHTAKNMQDVSFVVLKKEITRIESMAVKLFKIIKPLADLFWPMARNTKIDDHFFFFHAPVVIVILAKEKTNGILAAQNMEFAAEANDLGVLFSGFFTTTANISHKIRKALRVPKGKRVAATLVLGYPDVKFLRSVPRRQLDVIYL
;
A
#
# COMPACT_ATOMS: atom_id res chain seq x y z
N ARG A 1 -3.53 -15.81 4.77
CA ARG A 1 -3.26 -14.46 4.25
C ARG A 1 -1.88 -13.96 4.69
N ARG A 2 -1.07 -13.48 3.75
CA ARG A 2 0.30 -12.98 3.96
C ARG A 2 0.61 -11.89 2.95
N SER A 3 1.51 -10.97 3.29
CA SER A 3 2.04 -9.97 2.35
C SER A 3 2.76 -10.64 1.18
N ILE A 4 2.35 -10.34 -0.03
CA ILE A 4 2.95 -10.84 -1.27
C ILE A 4 3.97 -9.82 -1.79
N ARG A 5 5.18 -10.32 -2.14
CA ARG A 5 6.29 -9.52 -2.69
C ARG A 5 6.89 -10.14 -3.95
N ARG A 6 6.23 -11.15 -4.50
CA ARG A 6 6.56 -11.77 -5.77
C ARG A 6 5.29 -11.89 -6.58
N PHE A 7 5.28 -11.24 -7.73
CA PHE A 7 4.11 -11.14 -8.59
C PHE A 7 4.42 -11.73 -9.96
N GLN A 8 3.43 -12.37 -10.56
CA GLN A 8 3.48 -12.83 -11.94
C GLN A 8 3.52 -11.63 -12.90
N ARG A 9 4.15 -11.81 -14.05
CA ARG A 9 4.12 -10.83 -15.15
C ARG A 9 2.78 -10.90 -15.90
N LYS A 10 1.69 -10.70 -15.16
CA LYS A 10 0.31 -10.76 -15.65
C LYS A 10 -0.41 -9.47 -15.28
N ASP A 11 -1.05 -8.83 -16.24
CA ASP A 11 -1.82 -7.62 -15.97
C ASP A 11 -3.08 -7.94 -15.17
N VAL A 12 -3.54 -6.94 -14.39
CA VAL A 12 -4.79 -7.04 -13.63
C VAL A 12 -5.88 -6.38 -14.48
N PRO A 13 -7.00 -7.09 -14.79
CA PRO A 13 -8.11 -6.53 -15.55
C PRO A 13 -8.67 -5.27 -14.91
N SER A 14 -9.07 -4.31 -15.74
CA SER A 14 -9.63 -3.04 -15.26
C SER A 14 -10.92 -3.23 -14.46
N GLU A 15 -11.71 -4.26 -14.79
CA GLU A 15 -12.91 -4.64 -14.06
C GLU A 15 -12.59 -5.04 -12.61
N VAL A 16 -11.58 -5.87 -12.41
CA VAL A 16 -11.12 -6.28 -11.07
C VAL A 16 -10.61 -5.08 -10.28
N ILE A 17 -9.85 -4.18 -10.93
CA ILE A 17 -9.43 -2.93 -10.28
C ILE A 17 -10.66 -2.10 -9.89
N GLY A 18 -11.68 -2.02 -10.74
CA GLY A 18 -12.95 -1.33 -10.47
C GLY A 18 -13.66 -1.90 -9.23
N GLN A 19 -13.76 -3.22 -9.11
CA GLN A 19 -14.36 -3.89 -7.94
C GLN A 19 -13.58 -3.57 -6.64
N ILE A 20 -12.26 -3.55 -6.70
CA ILE A 20 -11.41 -3.21 -5.55
C ILE A 20 -11.63 -1.74 -5.14
N LEU A 21 -11.67 -0.81 -6.10
CA LEU A 21 -11.93 0.60 -5.82
C LEU A 21 -13.32 0.82 -5.24
N GLU A 22 -14.33 0.09 -5.72
CA GLU A 22 -15.69 0.13 -5.22
C GLU A 22 -15.79 -0.36 -3.77
N ALA A 23 -15.10 -1.44 -3.42
CA ALA A 23 -15.00 -1.90 -2.03
C ALA A 23 -14.42 -0.81 -1.09
N GLY A 24 -13.42 -0.08 -1.58
CA GLY A 24 -12.88 1.08 -0.86
C GLY A 24 -13.86 2.24 -0.75
N ARG A 25 -14.59 2.53 -1.83
CA ARG A 25 -15.59 3.62 -1.88
C ARG A 25 -16.75 3.37 -0.94
N LEU A 26 -17.23 2.12 -0.86
CA LEU A 26 -18.35 1.71 -0.03
C LEU A 26 -17.99 1.59 1.46
N THR A 27 -16.71 1.71 1.83
CA THR A 27 -16.31 1.69 3.23
C THR A 27 -16.90 2.87 3.98
N HIS A 28 -17.58 2.59 5.09
CA HIS A 28 -18.09 3.66 5.95
C HIS A 28 -16.95 4.47 6.56
N THR A 29 -17.19 5.76 6.73
CA THR A 29 -16.21 6.71 7.27
C THR A 29 -16.76 7.39 8.50
N ALA A 30 -15.89 7.81 9.41
CA ALA A 30 -16.28 8.56 10.60
C ALA A 30 -17.13 9.78 10.20
N LYS A 31 -18.27 9.97 10.87
CA LYS A 31 -19.23 11.07 10.59
C LYS A 31 -19.67 11.15 9.13
N ASN A 32 -19.66 10.03 8.39
CA ASN A 32 -19.96 9.98 6.97
C ASN A 32 -19.15 10.98 6.12
N MET A 33 -17.89 11.16 6.45
CA MET A 33 -17.02 12.18 5.82
C MET A 33 -16.76 11.91 4.33
N GLN A 34 -16.84 10.65 3.88
CA GLN A 34 -16.58 10.20 2.51
C GLN A 34 -15.29 10.83 1.92
N ASP A 35 -14.27 10.97 2.76
CA ASP A 35 -13.06 11.74 2.48
C ASP A 35 -11.97 10.92 1.79
N VAL A 36 -12.25 9.65 1.48
CA VAL A 36 -11.29 8.74 0.83
C VAL A 36 -11.27 8.96 -0.67
N SER A 37 -10.08 8.92 -1.26
CA SER A 37 -9.89 8.92 -2.71
C SER A 37 -8.68 8.08 -3.09
N PHE A 38 -8.59 7.69 -4.36
CA PHE A 38 -7.62 6.71 -4.83
C PHE A 38 -6.79 7.25 -5.98
N VAL A 39 -5.52 6.87 -6.02
CA VAL A 39 -4.64 7.06 -7.19
C VAL A 39 -4.18 5.68 -7.64
N VAL A 40 -4.54 5.29 -8.85
CA VAL A 40 -4.12 4.01 -9.44
C VAL A 40 -2.91 4.25 -10.32
N LEU A 41 -1.82 3.55 -10.01
CA LEU A 41 -0.60 3.56 -10.79
C LEU A 41 -0.51 2.26 -11.59
N LYS A 42 -0.34 2.36 -12.91
CA LYS A 42 0.02 1.29 -13.85
C LYS A 42 1.25 1.73 -14.65
N LYS A 43 1.10 2.67 -15.56
CA LYS A 43 2.20 3.17 -16.42
C LYS A 43 3.25 3.98 -15.65
N GLU A 44 2.86 4.64 -14.58
CA GLU A 44 3.71 5.55 -13.81
C GLU A 44 4.43 4.88 -12.61
N ILE A 45 4.26 3.56 -12.43
CA ILE A 45 4.84 2.81 -11.30
C ILE A 45 6.34 3.06 -11.18
N THR A 46 7.09 2.76 -12.24
CA THR A 46 8.57 2.88 -12.25
C THR A 46 9.03 4.31 -11.96
N ARG A 47 8.36 5.31 -12.53
CA ARG A 47 8.71 6.72 -12.30
C ARG A 47 8.50 7.13 -10.84
N ILE A 48 7.35 6.79 -10.27
CA ILE A 48 7.01 7.13 -8.88
C ILE A 48 7.91 6.35 -7.92
N GLU A 49 8.16 5.07 -8.18
CA GLU A 49 9.05 4.24 -7.37
C GLU A 49 10.48 4.78 -7.37
N SER A 50 11.03 5.12 -8.53
CA SER A 50 12.37 5.72 -8.65
C SER A 50 12.52 7.01 -7.83
N MET A 51 11.49 7.87 -7.82
CA MET A 51 11.49 9.06 -6.95
C MET A 51 11.56 8.70 -5.47
N ALA A 52 10.80 7.69 -5.05
CA ALA A 52 10.76 7.23 -3.68
C ALA A 52 12.07 6.55 -3.26
N VAL A 53 12.64 5.69 -4.13
CA VAL A 53 13.92 5.01 -3.88
C VAL A 53 15.05 6.03 -3.71
N LYS A 54 15.15 7.03 -4.61
CA LYS A 54 16.17 8.09 -4.50
C LYS A 54 16.08 8.83 -3.17
N LEU A 55 14.88 9.24 -2.77
CA LEU A 55 14.68 9.90 -1.48
C LEU A 55 15.00 8.97 -0.32
N PHE A 56 14.53 7.72 -0.35
CA PHE A 56 14.72 6.79 0.74
C PHE A 56 16.20 6.43 0.94
N LYS A 57 16.98 6.31 -0.14
CA LYS A 57 18.44 6.12 -0.05
C LYS A 57 19.12 7.29 0.68
N ILE A 58 18.64 8.52 0.51
CA ILE A 58 19.18 9.71 1.20
C ILE A 58 18.83 9.70 2.69
N ILE A 59 17.57 9.35 3.04
CA ILE A 59 17.13 9.39 4.44
C ILE A 59 17.43 8.11 5.22
N LYS A 60 17.86 7.04 4.55
CA LYS A 60 18.13 5.73 5.15
C LYS A 60 19.09 5.79 6.33
N PRO A 61 20.23 6.50 6.30
CA PRO A 61 21.14 6.57 7.45
C PRO A 61 20.45 7.07 8.71
N LEU A 62 19.55 8.04 8.56
CA LEU A 62 18.75 8.57 9.67
C LEU A 62 17.64 7.58 10.08
N ALA A 63 16.99 6.94 9.10
CA ALA A 63 15.96 5.93 9.35
C ALA A 63 16.54 4.71 10.10
N ASP A 64 17.77 4.29 9.79
CA ASP A 64 18.47 3.20 10.47
C ASP A 64 18.72 3.50 11.96
N LEU A 65 18.85 4.77 12.34
CA LEU A 65 19.00 5.19 13.71
C LEU A 65 17.69 5.06 14.51
N PHE A 66 16.58 5.46 13.92
CA PHE A 66 15.27 5.54 14.60
C PHE A 66 14.34 4.35 14.35
N TRP A 67 14.56 3.58 13.27
CA TRP A 67 13.73 2.43 12.90
C TRP A 67 14.55 1.14 12.80
N PRO A 68 14.58 0.32 13.86
CA PRO A 68 15.35 -0.93 13.86
C PRO A 68 15.00 -1.87 12.69
N MET A 69 13.75 -1.82 12.20
CA MET A 69 13.30 -2.61 11.04
C MET A 69 13.97 -2.20 9.71
N ALA A 70 14.52 -0.99 9.62
CA ALA A 70 15.17 -0.49 8.41
C ALA A 70 16.65 -0.91 8.31
N ARG A 71 17.30 -1.21 9.44
CA ARG A 71 18.77 -1.40 9.55
C ARG A 71 19.35 -2.41 8.57
N ASN A 72 18.70 -3.55 8.37
CA ASN A 72 19.20 -4.63 7.51
C ASN A 72 18.50 -4.70 6.16
N THR A 73 17.77 -3.66 5.77
CA THR A 73 16.98 -3.66 4.54
C THR A 73 17.85 -3.22 3.36
N LYS A 74 18.05 -4.13 2.39
CA LYS A 74 18.64 -3.76 1.09
C LYS A 74 17.61 -3.02 0.26
N ILE A 75 17.98 -1.85 -0.27
CA ILE A 75 17.14 -1.01 -1.10
C ILE A 75 17.59 -1.17 -2.54
N ASP A 76 16.84 -1.92 -3.32
CA ASP A 76 16.95 -1.98 -4.77
C ASP A 76 15.99 -0.98 -5.44
N ASP A 77 15.96 -0.95 -6.76
CA ASP A 77 15.16 -0.01 -7.52
C ASP A 77 13.66 -0.37 -7.54
N HIS A 78 13.28 -1.58 -7.05
CA HIS A 78 11.91 -2.07 -6.94
C HIS A 78 11.48 -2.34 -5.49
N PHE A 79 12.19 -1.73 -4.56
CA PHE A 79 12.03 -1.93 -3.12
C PHE A 79 10.62 -1.66 -2.58
N PHE A 80 9.88 -0.73 -3.17
CA PHE A 80 8.55 -0.36 -2.68
C PHE A 80 7.43 -1.18 -3.29
N PHE A 81 7.57 -1.58 -4.58
CA PHE A 81 6.47 -2.13 -5.36
C PHE A 81 6.74 -3.52 -5.93
N PHE A 82 7.97 -4.05 -5.81
CA PHE A 82 8.32 -5.44 -6.11
C PHE A 82 7.87 -5.90 -7.51
N HIS A 83 8.02 -5.05 -8.53
CA HIS A 83 7.57 -5.29 -9.92
C HIS A 83 6.07 -5.59 -10.07
N ALA A 84 5.24 -5.17 -9.12
CA ALA A 84 3.80 -5.38 -9.22
C ALA A 84 3.19 -4.62 -10.40
N PRO A 85 2.17 -5.18 -11.06
CA PRO A 85 1.52 -4.54 -12.22
C PRO A 85 0.61 -3.37 -11.83
N VAL A 86 0.16 -3.30 -10.57
CA VAL A 86 -0.77 -2.27 -10.09
C VAL A 86 -0.38 -1.82 -8.69
N VAL A 87 -0.42 -0.51 -8.47
CA VAL A 87 -0.32 0.10 -7.14
C VAL A 87 -1.49 1.05 -6.95
N ILE A 88 -2.18 0.93 -5.83
CA ILE A 88 -3.26 1.85 -5.45
C ILE A 88 -2.82 2.62 -4.21
N VAL A 89 -2.76 3.95 -4.36
CA VAL A 89 -2.46 4.88 -3.26
C VAL A 89 -3.77 5.43 -2.74
N ILE A 90 -4.05 5.17 -1.47
CA ILE A 90 -5.26 5.59 -0.78
C ILE A 90 -4.99 6.92 -0.08
N LEU A 91 -5.79 7.91 -0.41
CA LEU A 91 -5.72 9.28 0.12
C LEU A 91 -6.91 9.55 1.01
N ALA A 92 -6.70 10.17 2.17
CA ALA A 92 -7.77 10.58 3.07
C ALA A 92 -7.38 11.83 3.88
N LYS A 93 -8.36 12.57 4.40
CA LYS A 93 -8.14 13.59 5.42
C LYS A 93 -7.87 12.88 6.75
N GLU A 94 -8.78 11.99 7.15
CA GLU A 94 -8.61 11.13 8.31
C GLU A 94 -7.93 9.80 7.93
N LYS A 95 -6.76 9.57 8.52
CA LYS A 95 -5.93 8.39 8.23
C LYS A 95 -6.71 7.09 8.47
N THR A 96 -7.50 7.03 9.53
CA THR A 96 -8.29 5.85 9.89
C THR A 96 -9.28 5.47 8.80
N ASN A 97 -10.00 6.45 8.21
CA ASN A 97 -10.92 6.20 7.11
C ASN A 97 -10.21 5.56 5.91
N GLY A 98 -9.02 6.08 5.57
CA GLY A 98 -8.21 5.52 4.48
C GLY A 98 -7.68 4.12 4.78
N ILE A 99 -7.34 3.81 6.04
CA ILE A 99 -6.89 2.47 6.44
C ILE A 99 -8.05 1.46 6.38
N LEU A 100 -9.24 1.83 6.84
CA LEU A 100 -10.44 0.98 6.74
C LEU A 100 -10.78 0.68 5.28
N ALA A 101 -10.74 1.70 4.41
CA ALA A 101 -10.94 1.51 2.98
C ALA A 101 -9.87 0.57 2.39
N ALA A 102 -8.59 0.76 2.72
CA ALA A 102 -7.52 -0.11 2.27
C ALA A 102 -7.70 -1.56 2.71
N GLN A 103 -8.23 -1.80 3.92
CA GLN A 103 -8.51 -3.15 4.41
C GLN A 103 -9.62 -3.84 3.61
N ASN A 104 -10.72 -3.13 3.31
CA ASN A 104 -11.80 -3.67 2.47
C ASN A 104 -11.30 -3.93 1.04
N MET A 105 -10.48 -3.04 0.51
CA MET A 105 -9.84 -3.22 -0.80
C MET A 105 -8.92 -4.44 -0.83
N GLU A 106 -8.19 -4.72 0.25
CA GLU A 106 -7.37 -5.94 0.39
C GLU A 106 -8.26 -7.19 0.31
N PHE A 107 -9.39 -7.21 1.03
CA PHE A 107 -10.32 -8.35 0.97
C PHE A 107 -10.90 -8.55 -0.43
N ALA A 108 -11.30 -7.47 -1.11
CA ALA A 108 -11.79 -7.54 -2.48
C ALA A 108 -10.71 -8.03 -3.46
N ALA A 109 -9.46 -7.61 -3.27
CA ALA A 109 -8.34 -8.06 -4.08
C ALA A 109 -8.07 -9.57 -3.88
N GLU A 110 -8.04 -10.03 -2.63
CA GLU A 110 -7.85 -11.46 -2.31
C GLU A 110 -9.01 -12.32 -2.83
N ALA A 111 -10.25 -11.83 -2.79
CA ALA A 111 -11.40 -12.51 -3.39
C ALA A 111 -11.33 -12.64 -4.92
N ASN A 112 -10.49 -11.84 -5.57
CA ASN A 112 -10.17 -11.90 -6.99
C ASN A 112 -8.80 -12.56 -7.25
N ASP A 113 -8.32 -13.42 -6.35
CA ASP A 113 -7.06 -14.18 -6.45
C ASP A 113 -5.81 -13.30 -6.56
N LEU A 114 -5.88 -12.02 -6.17
CA LEU A 114 -4.71 -11.14 -6.14
C LEU A 114 -3.96 -11.26 -4.82
N GLY A 115 -2.64 -11.19 -4.93
CA GLY A 115 -1.78 -10.97 -3.78
C GLY A 115 -1.66 -9.49 -3.44
N VAL A 116 -1.57 -9.18 -2.16
CA VAL A 116 -1.54 -7.80 -1.66
C VAL A 116 -0.33 -7.58 -0.75
N LEU A 117 0.26 -6.39 -0.87
CA LEU A 117 1.22 -5.86 0.08
C LEU A 117 0.83 -4.44 0.49
N PHE A 118 0.73 -4.17 1.78
CA PHE A 118 0.72 -2.80 2.31
C PHE A 118 2.15 -2.25 2.30
N SER A 119 2.45 -1.31 1.40
CA SER A 119 3.76 -0.67 1.32
C SER A 119 3.85 0.50 2.30
N GLY A 120 4.11 0.19 3.58
CA GLY A 120 4.23 1.19 4.64
C GLY A 120 5.40 2.17 4.44
N PHE A 121 6.54 1.67 3.98
CA PHE A 121 7.70 2.51 3.68
C PHE A 121 7.39 3.53 2.58
N PHE A 122 6.70 3.11 1.50
CA PHE A 122 6.28 4.05 0.46
C PHE A 122 5.29 5.08 1.01
N THR A 123 4.30 4.64 1.79
CA THR A 123 3.31 5.54 2.43
C THR A 123 3.99 6.64 3.24
N THR A 124 4.99 6.29 4.06
CA THR A 124 5.78 7.25 4.84
C THR A 124 6.59 8.16 3.93
N THR A 125 7.34 7.59 2.97
CA THR A 125 8.17 8.35 2.03
C THR A 125 7.34 9.33 1.19
N ALA A 126 6.16 8.94 0.74
CA ALA A 126 5.26 9.79 -0.03
C ALA A 126 4.74 10.98 0.83
N ASN A 127 4.46 10.77 2.11
CA ASN A 127 3.96 11.84 2.98
C ASN A 127 5.02 12.90 3.30
N ILE A 128 6.29 12.54 3.41
CA ILE A 128 7.37 13.51 3.68
C ILE A 128 7.86 14.22 2.42
N SER A 129 7.56 13.71 1.22
CA SER A 129 8.03 14.26 -0.05
C SER A 129 6.98 15.09 -0.76
N HIS A 130 7.19 16.41 -0.79
CA HIS A 130 6.35 17.29 -1.58
C HIS A 130 6.36 16.93 -3.08
N LYS A 131 7.52 16.51 -3.64
CA LYS A 131 7.65 16.11 -5.04
C LYS A 131 6.79 14.87 -5.35
N ILE A 132 6.80 13.85 -4.49
CA ILE A 132 5.99 12.64 -4.67
C ILE A 132 4.51 12.99 -4.49
N ARG A 133 4.13 13.75 -3.48
CA ARG A 133 2.74 14.21 -3.29
C ARG A 133 2.21 14.97 -4.50
N LYS A 134 3.01 15.86 -5.08
CA LYS A 134 2.67 16.58 -6.32
C LYS A 134 2.51 15.61 -7.49
N ALA A 135 3.43 14.67 -7.66
CA ALA A 135 3.36 13.65 -8.72
C ALA A 135 2.13 12.75 -8.59
N LEU A 136 1.73 12.40 -7.36
CA LEU A 136 0.51 11.66 -7.04
C LEU A 136 -0.75 12.53 -7.09
N ARG A 137 -0.64 13.82 -7.35
CA ARG A 137 -1.75 14.79 -7.33
C ARG A 137 -2.55 14.76 -6.02
N VAL A 138 -1.85 14.63 -4.87
CA VAL A 138 -2.51 14.58 -3.57
C VAL A 138 -3.23 15.92 -3.30
N PRO A 139 -4.58 15.91 -3.09
CA PRO A 139 -5.33 17.13 -2.85
C PRO A 139 -4.91 17.83 -1.54
N LYS A 140 -5.11 19.15 -1.46
CA LYS A 140 -4.89 19.91 -0.23
C LYS A 140 -5.74 19.34 0.91
N GLY A 141 -5.13 19.19 2.07
CA GLY A 141 -5.79 18.65 3.25
C GLY A 141 -5.85 17.11 3.32
N LYS A 142 -5.51 16.38 2.24
CA LYS A 142 -5.37 14.92 2.28
C LYS A 142 -3.92 14.49 2.47
N ARG A 143 -3.75 13.25 2.96
CA ARG A 143 -2.47 12.54 3.07
C ARG A 143 -2.57 11.15 2.44
N VAL A 144 -1.44 10.54 2.17
CA VAL A 144 -1.39 9.11 1.85
C VAL A 144 -1.68 8.33 3.12
N ALA A 145 -2.84 7.68 3.19
CA ALA A 145 -3.27 6.89 4.34
C ALA A 145 -2.69 5.47 4.29
N ALA A 146 -2.71 4.87 3.10
CA ALA A 146 -2.14 3.56 2.82
C ALA A 146 -1.72 3.44 1.36
N THR A 147 -0.91 2.44 1.05
CA THR A 147 -0.53 2.07 -0.32
C THR A 147 -0.62 0.57 -0.46
N LEU A 148 -1.47 0.11 -1.38
CA LEU A 148 -1.63 -1.29 -1.75
C LEU A 148 -0.86 -1.59 -3.03
N VAL A 149 -0.05 -2.62 -2.97
CA VAL A 149 0.70 -3.17 -4.11
C VAL A 149 0.03 -4.48 -4.49
N LEU A 150 -0.42 -4.62 -5.73
CA LEU A 150 -1.35 -5.64 -6.17
C LEU A 150 -0.85 -6.37 -7.42
N GLY A 151 -1.11 -7.65 -7.48
CA GLY A 151 -0.87 -8.50 -8.66
C GLY A 151 -1.14 -9.96 -8.35
N TYR A 152 -1.16 -10.80 -9.37
CA TYR A 152 -1.28 -12.25 -9.18
C TYR A 152 -0.02 -12.76 -8.47
N PRO A 153 -0.15 -13.53 -7.37
CA PRO A 153 1.00 -14.00 -6.61
C PRO A 153 1.82 -15.01 -7.42
N ASP A 154 3.14 -14.84 -7.41
CA ASP A 154 4.12 -15.83 -7.93
C ASP A 154 4.77 -16.61 -6.78
N VAL A 155 3.97 -16.93 -5.79
CA VAL A 155 4.36 -17.69 -4.60
C VAL A 155 3.15 -18.39 -3.99
N LYS A 156 3.33 -19.64 -3.58
CA LYS A 156 2.34 -20.37 -2.79
C LYS A 156 2.94 -20.68 -1.43
N PHE A 157 2.27 -20.19 -0.38
CA PHE A 157 2.67 -20.52 0.98
C PHE A 157 2.08 -21.87 1.39
N LEU A 158 2.94 -22.76 1.90
CA LEU A 158 2.54 -24.11 2.30
C LEU A 158 1.78 -24.14 3.65
N ARG A 159 1.94 -23.09 4.46
CA ARG A 159 1.32 -23.00 5.79
C ARG A 159 1.04 -21.56 6.18
N SER A 160 0.09 -21.34 7.08
CA SER A 160 -0.16 -20.05 7.70
C SER A 160 0.98 -19.64 8.65
N VAL A 161 1.04 -18.37 9.01
CA VAL A 161 1.93 -17.88 10.06
C VAL A 161 1.33 -18.26 11.42
N PRO A 162 2.12 -18.83 12.35
CA PRO A 162 1.67 -19.01 13.73
C PRO A 162 1.19 -17.68 14.31
N ARG A 163 0.07 -17.73 15.03
CA ARG A 163 -0.49 -16.57 15.73
C ARG A 163 -0.24 -16.74 17.21
N ARG A 164 -0.10 -15.64 17.93
CA ARG A 164 -0.12 -15.63 19.39
C ARG A 164 -1.51 -16.06 19.86
N GLN A 165 -1.61 -16.54 21.10
CA GLN A 165 -2.90 -16.80 21.75
C GLN A 165 -3.71 -15.51 21.81
N LEU A 166 -5.02 -15.67 21.77
CA LEU A 166 -5.95 -14.56 21.92
C LEU A 166 -5.80 -13.98 23.35
N ASP A 167 -5.63 -12.67 23.41
CA ASP A 167 -5.56 -11.92 24.65
C ASP A 167 -6.85 -11.10 24.77
N VAL A 168 -7.70 -11.45 25.75
CA VAL A 168 -9.02 -10.85 25.97
C VAL A 168 -9.27 -10.68 27.47
N ILE A 169 -9.75 -9.53 27.83
CA ILE A 169 -10.23 -9.22 29.18
C ILE A 169 -11.75 -9.09 29.11
N TYR A 170 -12.48 -9.88 29.91
CA TYR A 170 -13.91 -9.75 30.11
C TYR A 170 -14.13 -8.97 31.41
N LEU A 171 -14.86 -7.84 31.36
CA LEU A 171 -15.19 -6.98 32.49
C LEU A 171 -16.67 -7.16 32.90
#